data_44fd38d353d79765ce4f6553976da2d7
#
_entry.id   44fd38d353d79765ce4f6553976da2d7
#
_cell.length_a   1.000
_cell.length_b   1.000
_cell.length_c   1.000
_cell.angle_alpha   90.00
_cell.angle_beta   90.00
_cell.angle_gamma   90.00
#
_symmetry.space_group_name_H-M   'P 1'
#
loop_
_entity.id
_entity.type
_entity.pdbx_description
1 polymer ?
#
loop_
_entity_poly.entity_id
_entity_poly.type
_entity_poly.pdbx_seq_one_letter_code
_entity_poly.pdbx_strand_id
1 'polypeptide(L)'
;DALPICAEVGTCITAILSSVGAGKNGKRAALMHLYFNVIKASLFMILFYTLNAFLHFAFLQHQAGMAGVAMVHTMINLVATPLFVPISGILVKLAEKTIPVDEKEKKEAEKKKDIAILDPRFLHTPSFAVAQAKIAAMEMANKTKECFYKASHLLENYDPEQAAEATDLEEQIDHYEDQLGTYLVKINAHHLSPQDSHELSILLHCINDFERISDHSRNIKEVFENMQPKKNKFSDRAVEELTMIRTAVEEILNMAVRTFQTEDLKLAARIEPLEEVIDGLHMEIKQRHIKRLRKGKCTIDLGFDLADLCTDFERIADHCSNVGVCIQEVSEGGFDTHEYLEMLKKEKNAQFEAEVSRYERKYRLPRKKDAEDEVSEIGDENKYQRSKQSQEKTDIRTSSYAKIEKTAAQPKK
;
A
#
# COMPACT_ATOMS: atom_id res chain seq x y z
N ASP A 1 59.25 5.14 -8.68
CA ASP A 1 58.62 5.46 -7.39
C ASP A 1 57.12 5.77 -7.49
N ALA A 2 56.63 6.09 -8.70
CA ALA A 2 55.18 6.35 -8.91
C ALA A 2 54.40 5.10 -9.37
N LEU A 3 55.05 4.02 -9.73
CA LEU A 3 54.43 2.83 -10.31
C LEU A 3 53.33 2.18 -9.46
N PRO A 4 53.46 2.00 -8.13
CA PRO A 4 52.38 1.43 -7.32
C PRO A 4 51.14 2.35 -7.28
N ILE A 5 51.36 3.67 -7.26
CA ILE A 5 50.28 4.68 -7.21
C ILE A 5 49.58 4.77 -8.55
N CYS A 6 50.33 4.76 -9.65
CA CYS A 6 49.73 4.73 -10.99
C CYS A 6 48.93 3.43 -11.23
N ALA A 7 49.32 2.31 -10.70
CA ALA A 7 48.57 1.06 -10.78
C ALA A 7 47.24 1.16 -9.99
N GLU A 8 47.26 1.72 -8.78
CA GLU A 8 46.08 1.91 -7.95
C GLU A 8 45.01 2.83 -8.62
N VAL A 9 45.44 3.95 -9.18
CA VAL A 9 44.53 4.87 -9.89
C VAL A 9 44.12 4.28 -11.24
N GLY A 10 45.01 3.54 -11.92
CA GLY A 10 44.72 2.88 -13.18
C GLY A 10 43.57 1.88 -13.12
N THR A 11 43.47 1.14 -12.01
CA THR A 11 42.35 0.17 -11.82
C THR A 11 40.97 0.88 -11.68
N CYS A 12 40.93 2.13 -11.28
CA CYS A 12 39.69 2.89 -11.18
C CYS A 12 39.10 3.23 -12.55
N ILE A 13 39.92 3.33 -13.60
CA ILE A 13 39.47 3.63 -14.95
C ILE A 13 38.56 2.53 -15.47
N THR A 14 38.90 1.26 -15.21
CA THR A 14 38.09 0.12 -15.63
C THR A 14 36.73 0.11 -14.93
N ALA A 15 36.68 0.43 -13.63
CA ALA A 15 35.43 0.57 -12.88
C ALA A 15 34.56 1.74 -13.42
N ILE A 16 35.16 2.85 -13.78
CA ILE A 16 34.45 4.01 -14.37
C ILE A 16 33.91 3.63 -15.74
N LEU A 17 34.71 3.01 -16.60
CA LEU A 17 34.29 2.60 -17.94
C LEU A 17 33.14 1.59 -17.88
N SER A 18 33.22 0.60 -16.99
CA SER A 18 32.13 -0.38 -16.80
C SER A 18 30.85 0.26 -16.23
N SER A 19 30.95 1.40 -15.56
CA SER A 19 29.80 2.11 -15.01
C SER A 19 29.09 3.02 -16.03
N VAL A 20 29.62 3.24 -17.23
CA VAL A 20 29.05 4.17 -18.24
C VAL A 20 27.64 3.73 -18.65
N GLY A 21 27.39 2.42 -18.79
CA GLY A 21 26.07 1.86 -19.09
C GLY A 21 25.25 1.47 -17.85
N ALA A 22 25.78 1.65 -16.64
CA ALA A 22 25.12 1.25 -15.41
C ALA A 22 24.19 2.37 -14.89
N GLY A 23 23.20 1.95 -14.08
CA GLY A 23 22.36 2.88 -13.33
C GLY A 23 23.15 3.76 -12.35
N LYS A 24 22.50 4.75 -11.75
CA LYS A 24 23.14 5.73 -10.85
C LYS A 24 23.91 5.10 -9.69
N ASN A 25 23.40 4.01 -9.12
CA ASN A 25 24.07 3.29 -8.05
C ASN A 25 25.40 2.63 -8.49
N GLY A 26 25.44 2.10 -9.73
CA GLY A 26 26.66 1.59 -10.32
C GLY A 26 27.70 2.69 -10.53
N LYS A 27 27.27 3.87 -10.97
CA LYS A 27 28.14 5.06 -11.12
C LYS A 27 28.66 5.57 -9.78
N ARG A 28 27.81 5.60 -8.72
CA ARG A 28 28.23 5.94 -7.35
C ARG A 28 29.26 4.95 -6.81
N ALA A 29 29.06 3.64 -7.04
CA ALA A 29 30.03 2.63 -6.63
C ALA A 29 31.39 2.81 -7.31
N ALA A 30 31.41 3.12 -8.62
CA ALA A 30 32.66 3.41 -9.35
C ALA A 30 33.33 4.68 -8.83
N LEU A 31 32.57 5.73 -8.48
CA LEU A 31 33.09 6.95 -7.86
C LEU A 31 33.65 6.69 -6.45
N MET A 32 32.99 5.89 -5.64
CA MET A 32 33.49 5.50 -4.32
C MET A 32 34.84 4.78 -4.44
N HIS A 33 34.98 3.89 -5.41
CA HIS A 33 36.25 3.20 -5.67
C HIS A 33 37.33 4.20 -6.11
N LEU A 34 37.00 5.18 -6.95
CA LEU A 34 37.93 6.23 -7.35
C LEU A 34 38.35 7.08 -6.13
N TYR A 35 37.42 7.58 -5.34
CA TYR A 35 37.70 8.39 -4.15
C TYR A 35 38.54 7.65 -3.13
N PHE A 36 38.20 6.39 -2.86
CA PHE A 36 39.00 5.55 -1.98
C PHE A 36 40.48 5.47 -2.44
N ASN A 37 40.72 5.14 -3.70
CA ASN A 37 42.09 5.00 -4.21
C ASN A 37 42.84 6.31 -4.30
N VAL A 38 42.19 7.40 -4.71
CA VAL A 38 42.84 8.72 -4.79
C VAL A 38 43.19 9.25 -3.38
N ILE A 39 42.26 9.15 -2.43
CA ILE A 39 42.51 9.61 -1.04
C ILE A 39 43.59 8.75 -0.39
N LYS A 40 43.49 7.42 -0.55
CA LYS A 40 44.49 6.45 -0.06
C LYS A 40 45.89 6.78 -0.61
N ALA A 41 46.00 6.87 -1.93
CA ALA A 41 47.28 7.15 -2.60
C ALA A 41 47.87 8.49 -2.14
N SER A 42 47.07 9.54 -2.05
CA SER A 42 47.49 10.87 -1.60
C SER A 42 47.96 10.83 -0.14
N LEU A 43 47.20 10.21 0.74
CA LEU A 43 47.52 10.08 2.16
C LEU A 43 48.85 9.33 2.37
N PHE A 44 48.99 8.17 1.74
CA PHE A 44 50.20 7.38 1.87
C PHE A 44 51.41 8.09 1.25
N MET A 45 51.26 8.80 0.15
CA MET A 45 52.33 9.59 -0.46
C MET A 45 52.80 10.72 0.45
N ILE A 46 51.89 11.51 1.00
CA ILE A 46 52.19 12.60 1.94
C ILE A 46 52.91 12.02 3.17
N LEU A 47 52.35 10.96 3.77
CA LEU A 47 52.92 10.33 4.98
C LEU A 47 54.31 9.76 4.68
N PHE A 48 54.49 9.05 3.59
CA PHE A 48 55.76 8.41 3.21
C PHE A 48 56.85 9.46 2.95
N TYR A 49 56.61 10.49 2.17
CA TYR A 49 57.60 11.53 1.89
C TYR A 49 57.90 12.40 3.12
N THR A 50 56.92 12.65 3.98
CA THR A 50 57.13 13.34 5.24
C THR A 50 58.04 12.51 6.17
N LEU A 51 57.74 11.22 6.34
CA LEU A 51 58.59 10.32 7.12
C LEU A 51 60.00 10.21 6.54
N ASN A 52 60.12 10.11 5.21
CA ASN A 52 61.42 10.04 4.57
C ASN A 52 62.25 11.29 4.76
N ALA A 53 61.66 12.46 4.85
CA ALA A 53 62.35 13.73 5.13
C ALA A 53 63.05 13.73 6.52
N PHE A 54 62.46 12.99 7.48
CA PHE A 54 63.01 12.88 8.83
C PHE A 54 63.92 11.64 9.02
N LEU A 55 63.54 10.49 8.43
CA LEU A 55 64.16 9.17 8.65
C LEU A 55 65.21 8.78 7.63
N HIS A 56 65.23 9.46 6.46
CA HIS A 56 66.18 9.23 5.36
C HIS A 56 66.30 7.75 5.00
N PHE A 57 65.21 7.13 4.50
CA PHE A 57 65.13 5.70 4.20
C PHE A 57 66.19 5.25 3.16
N ALA A 58 67.17 4.51 3.59
CA ALA A 58 68.26 4.04 2.75
C ALA A 58 67.82 3.13 1.58
N PHE A 59 66.73 2.40 1.73
CA PHE A 59 66.22 1.53 0.69
C PHE A 59 65.73 2.27 -0.58
N LEU A 60 65.45 3.56 -0.50
CA LEU A 60 65.06 4.37 -1.67
C LEU A 60 66.18 4.58 -2.67
N GLN A 61 67.41 4.31 -2.29
CA GLN A 61 68.58 4.38 -3.16
C GLN A 61 68.79 3.06 -3.94
N HIS A 62 68.02 2.01 -3.65
CA HIS A 62 68.12 0.74 -4.33
C HIS A 62 67.01 0.59 -5.40
N GLN A 63 67.34 -0.09 -6.53
CA GLN A 63 66.36 -0.38 -7.54
C GLN A 63 65.35 -1.40 -7.03
N ALA A 64 64.05 -1.04 -7.10
CA ALA A 64 62.92 -1.92 -6.74
C ALA A 64 62.71 -2.96 -7.84
N GLY A 65 62.90 -4.24 -7.51
CA GLY A 65 62.45 -5.33 -8.39
C GLY A 65 60.93 -5.49 -8.39
N MET A 66 60.37 -6.26 -9.33
CA MET A 66 58.94 -6.53 -9.44
C MET A 66 58.31 -7.05 -8.14
N ALA A 67 59.00 -7.90 -7.42
CA ALA A 67 58.56 -8.44 -6.13
C ALA A 67 58.47 -7.33 -5.06
N GLY A 68 59.38 -6.37 -5.05
CA GLY A 68 59.39 -5.24 -4.15
C GLY A 68 58.20 -4.30 -4.38
N VAL A 69 57.88 -4.01 -5.65
CA VAL A 69 56.70 -3.21 -6.02
C VAL A 69 55.42 -3.90 -5.59
N ALA A 70 55.28 -5.22 -5.84
CA ALA A 70 54.11 -5.98 -5.42
C ALA A 70 53.96 -6.02 -3.90
N MET A 71 55.06 -6.18 -3.15
CA MET A 71 55.05 -6.18 -1.68
C MET A 71 54.58 -4.83 -1.12
N VAL A 72 55.11 -3.73 -1.64
CA VAL A 72 54.67 -2.37 -1.21
C VAL A 72 53.19 -2.13 -1.50
N HIS A 73 52.73 -2.54 -2.68
CA HIS A 73 51.33 -2.45 -3.04
C HIS A 73 50.43 -3.25 -2.08
N THR A 74 50.80 -4.49 -1.78
CA THR A 74 50.05 -5.34 -0.83
C THR A 74 50.03 -4.76 0.56
N MET A 75 51.15 -4.24 1.07
CA MET A 75 51.25 -3.64 2.38
C MET A 75 50.40 -2.37 2.50
N ILE A 76 50.41 -1.51 1.49
CA ILE A 76 49.55 -0.31 1.46
C ILE A 76 48.07 -0.71 1.56
N ASN A 77 47.64 -1.71 0.79
CA ASN A 77 46.22 -2.13 0.83
C ASN A 77 45.87 -2.84 2.15
N LEU A 78 46.75 -3.64 2.70
CA LEU A 78 46.54 -4.33 3.98
C LEU A 78 46.37 -3.34 5.16
N VAL A 79 47.07 -2.20 5.13
CA VAL A 79 46.97 -1.16 6.15
C VAL A 79 45.81 -0.23 5.86
N ALA A 80 45.60 0.14 4.61
CA ALA A 80 44.54 1.12 4.23
C ALA A 80 43.14 0.54 4.43
N THR A 81 42.89 -0.72 4.09
CA THR A 81 41.55 -1.30 4.15
C THR A 81 40.93 -1.19 5.56
N PRO A 82 41.55 -1.69 6.64
CA PRO A 82 40.97 -1.57 7.98
C PRO A 82 40.89 -0.10 8.45
N LEU A 83 41.77 0.79 7.97
CA LEU A 83 41.75 2.20 8.32
C LEU A 83 40.56 2.94 7.68
N PHE A 84 40.16 2.57 6.46
CA PHE A 84 39.09 3.22 5.72
C PHE A 84 37.69 2.62 5.96
N VAL A 85 37.58 1.39 6.49
CA VAL A 85 36.28 0.78 6.81
C VAL A 85 35.43 1.66 7.72
N PRO A 86 35.92 2.19 8.86
CA PRO A 86 35.09 3.01 9.75
C PRO A 86 34.69 4.37 9.15
N ILE A 87 35.42 4.85 8.14
CA ILE A 87 35.13 6.13 7.48
C ILE A 87 34.46 5.96 6.11
N SER A 88 34.10 4.73 5.75
CA SER A 88 33.42 4.42 4.48
C SER A 88 32.14 5.24 4.23
N GLY A 89 31.41 5.58 5.30
CA GLY A 89 30.23 6.45 5.23
C GLY A 89 30.53 7.87 4.68
N ILE A 90 31.77 8.36 4.81
CA ILE A 90 32.17 9.65 4.23
C ILE A 90 32.32 9.51 2.71
N LEU A 91 32.85 8.39 2.24
CA LEU A 91 33.00 8.10 0.80
C LEU A 91 31.64 7.96 0.14
N VAL A 92 30.67 7.32 0.83
CA VAL A 92 29.26 7.24 0.35
C VAL A 92 28.67 8.64 0.20
N LYS A 93 28.74 9.47 1.22
CA LYS A 93 28.23 10.85 1.18
C LYS A 93 28.89 11.70 0.09
N LEU A 94 30.19 11.49 -0.17
CA LEU A 94 30.90 12.17 -1.23
C LEU A 94 30.41 11.74 -2.62
N ALA A 95 30.18 10.45 -2.82
CA ALA A 95 29.63 9.91 -4.06
C ALA A 95 28.17 10.39 -4.29
N GLU A 96 27.33 10.43 -3.26
CA GLU A 96 25.98 10.95 -3.30
C GLU A 96 25.94 12.46 -3.57
N LYS A 97 26.89 13.21 -3.05
CA LYS A 97 27.02 14.65 -3.35
C LYS A 97 27.40 14.89 -4.82
N THR A 98 28.17 13.98 -5.41
CA THR A 98 28.59 14.08 -6.83
C THR A 98 27.50 13.61 -7.79
N ILE A 99 26.78 12.55 -7.43
CA ILE A 99 25.60 12.05 -8.14
C ILE A 99 24.45 12.06 -7.15
N PRO A 100 23.60 13.14 -7.14
CA PRO A 100 22.52 13.30 -6.18
C PRO A 100 21.52 12.14 -6.25
N VAL A 101 20.98 11.78 -5.10
CA VAL A 101 19.85 10.85 -5.01
C VAL A 101 18.60 11.62 -5.38
N ASP A 102 17.91 11.19 -6.43
CA ASP A 102 16.63 11.78 -6.82
C ASP A 102 15.55 11.35 -5.80
N GLU A 103 14.50 12.16 -5.68
CA GLU A 103 13.35 11.81 -4.85
C GLU A 103 12.68 10.50 -5.29
N LYS A 104 12.67 10.21 -6.60
CA LYS A 104 12.21 8.90 -7.11
C LYS A 104 13.04 7.74 -6.59
N GLU A 105 14.37 7.87 -6.55
CA GLU A 105 15.25 6.82 -6.01
C GLU A 105 15.08 6.64 -4.50
N LYS A 106 14.79 7.72 -3.74
CA LYS A 106 14.47 7.63 -2.31
C LYS A 106 13.18 6.86 -2.09
N LYS A 107 12.12 7.24 -2.82
CA LYS A 107 10.82 6.56 -2.77
C LYS A 107 10.94 5.08 -3.16
N GLU A 108 11.67 4.74 -4.23
CA GLU A 108 11.92 3.35 -4.62
C GLU A 108 12.75 2.58 -3.60
N ALA A 109 13.70 3.24 -2.93
CA ALA A 109 14.50 2.61 -1.87
C ALA A 109 13.68 2.38 -0.59
N GLU A 110 12.76 3.28 -0.26
CA GLU A 110 11.79 3.13 0.81
C GLU A 110 10.79 2.02 0.48
N LYS A 111 10.17 2.04 -0.71
CA LYS A 111 9.30 0.95 -1.21
C LYS A 111 10.00 -0.43 -1.12
N LYS A 112 11.28 -0.53 -1.49
CA LYS A 112 12.05 -1.78 -1.37
C LYS A 112 12.40 -2.17 0.07
N LYS A 113 12.50 -1.22 0.99
CA LYS A 113 12.76 -1.49 2.41
C LYS A 113 11.54 -2.10 3.10
N ASP A 114 10.36 -1.59 2.82
CA ASP A 114 9.11 -2.05 3.42
C ASP A 114 8.79 -3.50 3.04
N ILE A 115 9.17 -3.92 1.82
CA ILE A 115 8.91 -5.28 1.29
C ILE A 115 10.12 -6.21 1.46
N ALA A 116 11.28 -5.72 1.87
CA ALA A 116 12.46 -6.55 2.15
C ALA A 116 12.21 -7.64 3.22
N ILE A 117 11.08 -7.55 3.93
CA ILE A 117 10.62 -8.54 4.90
C ILE A 117 10.17 -9.86 4.22
N LEU A 118 9.79 -9.84 2.93
CA LEU A 118 9.32 -10.99 2.15
C LEU A 118 10.49 -11.71 1.45
N ASP A 119 11.50 -12.10 2.20
CA ASP A 119 12.70 -12.76 1.64
C ASP A 119 12.39 -14.22 1.26
N PRO A 120 12.67 -14.63 -0.01
CA PRO A 120 12.46 -16.01 -0.46
C PRO A 120 13.21 -17.07 0.36
N ARG A 121 14.26 -16.70 1.08
CA ARG A 121 15.01 -17.62 1.96
C ARG A 121 14.15 -18.13 3.13
N PHE A 122 13.14 -17.37 3.54
CA PHE A 122 12.23 -17.77 4.63
C PHE A 122 11.22 -18.84 4.20
N LEU A 123 11.02 -19.07 2.91
CA LEU A 123 10.14 -20.13 2.40
C LEU A 123 10.54 -21.53 2.87
N HIS A 124 11.82 -21.73 3.25
CA HIS A 124 12.27 -22.97 3.87
C HIS A 124 11.77 -23.17 5.31
N THR A 125 11.18 -22.12 5.92
CA THR A 125 10.56 -22.15 7.24
C THR A 125 9.16 -21.54 7.13
N PRO A 126 8.17 -22.33 6.67
CA PRO A 126 6.85 -21.81 6.27
C PRO A 126 6.14 -20.98 7.35
N SER A 127 6.15 -21.42 8.61
CA SER A 127 5.53 -20.66 9.72
C SER A 127 6.15 -19.26 9.90
N PHE A 128 7.47 -19.15 9.72
CA PHE A 128 8.14 -17.85 9.77
C PHE A 128 7.78 -16.99 8.55
N ALA A 129 7.67 -17.60 7.36
CA ALA A 129 7.26 -16.92 6.15
C ALA A 129 5.83 -16.37 6.25
N VAL A 130 4.88 -17.14 6.82
CA VAL A 130 3.51 -16.69 7.09
C VAL A 130 3.50 -15.51 8.06
N ALA A 131 4.27 -15.58 9.15
CA ALA A 131 4.36 -14.49 10.12
C ALA A 131 4.91 -13.19 9.48
N GLN A 132 5.91 -13.29 8.59
CA GLN A 132 6.44 -12.13 7.86
C GLN A 132 5.42 -11.57 6.86
N ALA A 133 4.69 -12.44 6.15
CA ALA A 133 3.61 -12.03 5.26
C ALA A 133 2.49 -11.31 6.02
N LYS A 134 2.13 -11.78 7.22
CA LYS A 134 1.14 -11.13 8.10
C LYS A 134 1.55 -9.71 8.48
N ILE A 135 2.83 -9.51 8.84
CA ILE A 135 3.36 -8.17 9.16
C ILE A 135 3.26 -7.23 7.95
N ALA A 136 3.64 -7.71 6.76
CA ALA A 136 3.56 -6.92 5.54
C ALA A 136 2.10 -6.58 5.16
N ALA A 137 1.17 -7.54 5.32
CA ALA A 137 -0.25 -7.33 5.07
C ALA A 137 -0.90 -6.35 6.07
N MET A 138 -0.47 -6.36 7.33
CA MET A 138 -0.89 -5.36 8.34
C MET A 138 -0.43 -3.95 7.97
N GLU A 139 0.78 -3.81 7.44
CA GLU A 139 1.29 -2.53 6.96
C GLU A 139 0.50 -2.04 5.73
N MET A 140 0.21 -2.93 4.78
CA MET A 140 -0.66 -2.66 3.65
C MET A 140 -2.02 -2.16 4.11
N ALA A 141 -2.68 -2.84 5.05
CA ALA A 141 -3.98 -2.44 5.59
C ALA A 141 -3.96 -1.04 6.25
N ASN A 142 -2.87 -0.70 6.97
CA ASN A 142 -2.70 0.63 7.55
C ASN A 142 -2.53 1.72 6.46
N LYS A 143 -1.76 1.43 5.41
CA LYS A 143 -1.59 2.34 4.26
C LYS A 143 -2.91 2.54 3.51
N THR A 144 -3.73 1.48 3.36
CA THR A 144 -5.07 1.56 2.75
C THR A 144 -5.98 2.51 3.53
N LYS A 145 -5.97 2.41 4.86
CA LYS A 145 -6.71 3.34 5.71
C LYS A 145 -6.22 4.79 5.55
N GLU A 146 -4.92 5.02 5.50
CA GLU A 146 -4.34 6.35 5.29
C GLU A 146 -4.67 6.90 3.90
N CYS A 147 -4.63 6.07 2.85
CA CYS A 147 -4.99 6.43 1.48
C CYS A 147 -6.44 6.93 1.43
N PHE A 148 -7.39 6.16 1.99
CA PHE A 148 -8.78 6.56 2.07
C PHE A 148 -8.97 7.87 2.84
N TYR A 149 -8.32 8.01 3.99
CA TYR A 149 -8.41 9.24 4.78
C TYR A 149 -7.95 10.45 3.96
N LYS A 150 -6.78 10.38 3.33
CA LYS A 150 -6.26 11.49 2.50
C LYS A 150 -7.18 11.80 1.32
N ALA A 151 -7.66 10.80 0.60
CA ALA A 151 -8.53 10.98 -0.56
C ALA A 151 -9.89 11.58 -0.17
N SER A 152 -10.53 11.05 0.86
CA SER A 152 -11.89 11.44 1.26
C SER A 152 -11.98 12.81 1.92
N HIS A 153 -10.92 13.27 2.59
CA HIS A 153 -10.86 14.59 3.22
C HIS A 153 -10.63 15.74 2.23
N LEU A 154 -10.33 15.47 0.96
CA LEU A 154 -10.35 16.47 -0.12
C LEU A 154 -11.74 17.08 -0.32
N LEU A 155 -12.80 16.45 0.21
CA LEU A 155 -14.17 16.99 0.24
C LEU A 155 -14.26 18.33 0.98
N GLU A 156 -13.51 18.51 2.06
CA GLU A 156 -13.56 19.71 2.89
C GLU A 156 -12.77 20.86 2.25
N ASN A 157 -11.56 20.53 1.81
CA ASN A 157 -10.70 21.48 1.11
C ASN A 157 -9.73 20.70 0.21
N TYR A 158 -9.75 21.00 -1.07
CA TYR A 158 -8.82 20.38 -2.00
C TYR A 158 -7.38 20.84 -1.76
N ASP A 159 -6.51 19.90 -1.45
CA ASP A 159 -5.07 20.11 -1.29
C ASP A 159 -4.30 19.24 -2.31
N PRO A 160 -3.55 19.84 -3.25
CA PRO A 160 -2.78 19.09 -4.24
C PRO A 160 -1.69 18.18 -3.64
N GLU A 161 -1.11 18.56 -2.50
CA GLU A 161 -0.09 17.76 -1.81
C GLU A 161 -0.73 16.50 -1.23
N GLN A 162 -1.86 16.65 -0.53
CA GLN A 162 -2.63 15.54 0.00
C GLN A 162 -3.14 14.60 -1.10
N ALA A 163 -3.57 15.16 -2.25
CA ALA A 163 -3.99 14.37 -3.40
C ALA A 163 -2.82 13.55 -4.01
N ALA A 164 -1.62 14.15 -4.07
CA ALA A 164 -0.42 13.44 -4.54
C ALA A 164 0.01 12.34 -3.55
N GLU A 165 -0.09 12.57 -2.25
CA GLU A 165 0.18 11.58 -1.22
C GLU A 165 -0.79 10.39 -1.28
N ALA A 166 -2.09 10.64 -1.53
CA ALA A 166 -3.07 9.57 -1.73
C ALA A 166 -2.72 8.69 -2.94
N THR A 167 -2.26 9.28 -4.05
CA THR A 167 -1.79 8.54 -5.22
C THR A 167 -0.53 7.71 -4.92
N ASP A 168 0.44 8.28 -4.18
CA ASP A 168 1.67 7.56 -3.83
C ASP A 168 1.37 6.37 -2.87
N LEU A 169 0.39 6.52 -1.99
CA LEU A 169 -0.07 5.44 -1.12
C LEU A 169 -0.74 4.31 -1.90
N GLU A 170 -1.62 4.63 -2.86
CA GLU A 170 -2.24 3.63 -3.73
C GLU A 170 -1.20 2.84 -4.53
N GLU A 171 -0.23 3.52 -5.18
CA GLU A 171 0.88 2.83 -5.88
C GLU A 171 1.70 1.93 -4.94
N GLN A 172 1.84 2.28 -3.65
CA GLN A 172 2.50 1.43 -2.68
C GLN A 172 1.65 0.21 -2.34
N ILE A 173 0.34 0.37 -2.16
CA ILE A 173 -0.60 -0.70 -1.82
C ILE A 173 -0.68 -1.72 -2.96
N ASP A 174 -0.79 -1.28 -4.21
CA ASP A 174 -0.73 -2.12 -5.41
C ASP A 174 0.57 -2.96 -5.43
N HIS A 175 1.70 -2.32 -5.14
CA HIS A 175 2.97 -3.04 -5.04
C HIS A 175 3.02 -4.06 -3.89
N TYR A 176 2.38 -3.76 -2.74
CA TYR A 176 2.23 -4.73 -1.64
C TYR A 176 1.39 -5.94 -2.06
N GLU A 177 0.27 -5.73 -2.77
CA GLU A 177 -0.59 -6.81 -3.26
C GLU A 177 0.19 -7.76 -4.17
N ASP A 178 0.85 -7.26 -5.21
CA ASP A 178 1.67 -8.02 -6.14
C ASP A 178 2.74 -8.89 -5.44
N GLN A 179 3.48 -8.29 -4.52
CA GLN A 179 4.56 -8.99 -3.81
C GLN A 179 4.03 -10.00 -2.80
N LEU A 180 3.01 -9.63 -2.02
CA LEU A 180 2.35 -10.52 -1.08
C LEU A 180 1.68 -11.68 -1.80
N GLY A 181 0.87 -11.41 -2.84
CA GLY A 181 0.19 -12.45 -3.61
C GLY A 181 1.16 -13.48 -4.16
N THR A 182 2.25 -13.02 -4.80
CA THR A 182 3.32 -13.90 -5.29
C THR A 182 4.00 -14.69 -4.16
N TYR A 183 4.23 -14.09 -3.00
CA TYR A 183 4.89 -14.73 -1.87
C TYR A 183 4.00 -15.75 -1.19
N LEU A 184 2.72 -15.43 -0.96
CA LEU A 184 1.73 -16.32 -0.36
C LEU A 184 1.46 -17.57 -1.21
N VAL A 185 1.40 -17.43 -2.55
CA VAL A 185 1.30 -18.58 -3.47
C VAL A 185 2.51 -19.53 -3.31
N LYS A 186 3.71 -18.99 -3.13
CA LYS A 186 4.91 -19.81 -2.89
C LYS A 186 4.86 -20.50 -1.51
N ILE A 187 4.38 -19.82 -0.47
CA ILE A 187 4.18 -20.43 0.86
C ILE A 187 3.19 -21.59 0.75
N ASN A 188 2.08 -21.43 0.03
CA ASN A 188 1.04 -22.45 -0.13
C ASN A 188 1.54 -23.75 -0.82
N ALA A 189 2.67 -23.70 -1.52
CA ALA A 189 3.29 -24.88 -2.12
C ALA A 189 4.04 -25.77 -1.10
N HIS A 190 4.16 -25.34 0.15
CA HIS A 190 4.84 -26.08 1.23
C HIS A 190 3.82 -26.74 2.17
N HIS A 191 4.31 -27.72 2.97
CA HIS A 191 3.49 -28.30 4.04
C HIS A 191 3.33 -27.30 5.19
N LEU A 192 2.09 -26.92 5.44
CA LEU A 192 1.71 -25.95 6.46
C LEU A 192 1.09 -26.67 7.67
N SER A 193 1.25 -26.09 8.84
CA SER A 193 0.44 -26.46 9.99
C SER A 193 -1.02 -25.99 9.79
N PRO A 194 -2.02 -26.57 10.49
CA PRO A 194 -3.40 -26.08 10.42
C PRO A 194 -3.52 -24.59 10.74
N GLN A 195 -2.73 -24.08 11.69
CA GLN A 195 -2.73 -22.67 12.07
C GLN A 195 -2.12 -21.80 10.96
N ASP A 196 -0.99 -22.22 10.36
CA ASP A 196 -0.39 -21.48 9.25
C ASP A 196 -1.31 -21.46 8.02
N SER A 197 -2.04 -22.56 7.76
CA SER A 197 -3.03 -22.64 6.69
C SER A 197 -4.21 -21.70 6.93
N HIS A 198 -4.67 -21.59 8.18
CA HIS A 198 -5.70 -20.64 8.59
C HIS A 198 -5.26 -19.19 8.34
N GLU A 199 -4.08 -18.79 8.83
CA GLU A 199 -3.54 -17.46 8.62
C GLU A 199 -3.31 -17.16 7.13
N LEU A 200 -2.78 -18.13 6.38
CA LEU A 200 -2.55 -17.98 4.94
C LEU A 200 -3.86 -17.73 4.18
N SER A 201 -4.94 -18.43 4.55
CA SER A 201 -6.26 -18.23 3.94
C SER A 201 -6.78 -16.81 4.16
N ILE A 202 -6.72 -16.31 5.38
CA ILE A 202 -7.10 -14.91 5.69
C ILE A 202 -6.29 -13.93 4.84
N LEU A 203 -4.96 -14.11 4.78
CA LEU A 203 -4.09 -13.23 4.03
C LEU A 203 -4.44 -13.21 2.54
N LEU A 204 -4.61 -14.39 1.91
CA LEU A 204 -4.93 -14.52 0.48
C LEU A 204 -6.26 -13.85 0.08
N HIS A 205 -7.25 -13.86 0.98
CA HIS A 205 -8.53 -13.21 0.71
C HIS A 205 -8.48 -11.71 0.96
N CYS A 206 -7.90 -11.28 2.08
CA CYS A 206 -7.99 -9.89 2.52
C CYS A 206 -7.07 -8.92 1.75
N ILE A 207 -5.92 -9.37 1.21
CA ILE A 207 -5.01 -8.46 0.50
C ILE A 207 -5.67 -7.83 -0.73
N ASN A 208 -6.45 -8.60 -1.47
CA ASN A 208 -7.19 -8.10 -2.63
C ASN A 208 -8.28 -7.08 -2.23
N ASP A 209 -8.97 -7.29 -1.10
CA ASP A 209 -9.95 -6.32 -0.62
C ASP A 209 -9.30 -5.00 -0.20
N PHE A 210 -8.10 -5.03 0.42
CA PHE A 210 -7.37 -3.81 0.76
C PHE A 210 -6.87 -3.06 -0.48
N GLU A 211 -6.44 -3.75 -1.53
CA GLU A 211 -6.09 -3.14 -2.82
C GLU A 211 -7.33 -2.48 -3.44
N ARG A 212 -8.48 -3.16 -3.50
CA ARG A 212 -9.73 -2.60 -4.03
C ARG A 212 -10.20 -1.35 -3.26
N ILE A 213 -10.04 -1.34 -1.94
CA ILE A 213 -10.35 -0.15 -1.13
C ILE A 213 -9.44 1.02 -1.53
N SER A 214 -8.16 0.78 -1.83
CA SER A 214 -7.25 1.83 -2.29
C SER A 214 -7.57 2.32 -3.70
N ASP A 215 -7.95 1.44 -4.62
CA ASP A 215 -8.44 1.78 -5.95
C ASP A 215 -9.64 2.73 -5.90
N HIS A 216 -10.65 2.39 -5.08
CA HIS A 216 -11.81 3.25 -4.88
C HIS A 216 -11.44 4.58 -4.19
N SER A 217 -10.46 4.58 -3.29
CA SER A 217 -9.94 5.80 -2.68
C SER A 217 -9.27 6.71 -3.71
N ARG A 218 -8.54 6.16 -4.66
CA ARG A 218 -7.98 6.88 -5.80
C ARG A 218 -9.08 7.48 -6.68
N ASN A 219 -10.15 6.74 -6.98
CA ASN A 219 -11.29 7.26 -7.73
C ASN A 219 -11.91 8.47 -7.03
N ILE A 220 -12.12 8.40 -5.71
CA ILE A 220 -12.60 9.53 -4.89
C ILE A 220 -11.70 10.76 -5.06
N LYS A 221 -10.37 10.58 -4.96
CA LYS A 221 -9.39 11.66 -5.18
C LYS A 221 -9.51 12.24 -6.59
N GLU A 222 -9.65 11.41 -7.63
CA GLU A 222 -9.76 11.83 -9.02
C GLU A 222 -11.03 12.66 -9.27
N VAL A 223 -12.16 12.34 -8.63
CA VAL A 223 -13.37 13.18 -8.70
C VAL A 223 -13.07 14.60 -8.20
N PHE A 224 -12.46 14.76 -7.03
CA PHE A 224 -12.13 16.09 -6.48
C PHE A 224 -11.09 16.83 -7.33
N GLU A 225 -10.10 16.13 -7.88
CA GLU A 225 -9.11 16.70 -8.81
C GLU A 225 -9.78 17.24 -10.09
N ASN A 226 -10.71 16.47 -10.68
CA ASN A 226 -11.44 16.83 -11.88
C ASN A 226 -12.43 18.00 -11.67
N MET A 227 -12.85 18.25 -10.46
CA MET A 227 -13.72 19.39 -10.10
C MET A 227 -12.95 20.72 -10.10
N GLN A 228 -11.63 20.72 -9.84
CA GLN A 228 -10.83 21.96 -9.68
C GLN A 228 -10.82 22.85 -10.92
N PRO A 229 -10.51 22.37 -12.16
CA PRO A 229 -10.48 23.20 -13.36
C PRO A 229 -11.83 23.82 -13.67
N LYS A 230 -12.92 23.12 -13.34
CA LYS A 230 -14.31 23.54 -13.59
C LYS A 230 -14.82 24.52 -12.53
N LYS A 231 -14.08 24.71 -11.43
CA LYS A 231 -14.50 25.48 -10.26
C LYS A 231 -15.87 25.03 -9.70
N ASN A 232 -16.21 23.76 -9.91
CA ASN A 232 -17.42 23.16 -9.41
C ASN A 232 -17.34 22.98 -7.89
N LYS A 233 -18.44 23.28 -7.18
CA LYS A 233 -18.54 23.06 -5.74
C LYS A 233 -19.89 22.44 -5.42
N PHE A 234 -19.89 21.49 -4.54
CA PHE A 234 -21.11 20.96 -3.96
C PHE A 234 -21.80 22.03 -3.10
N SER A 235 -23.13 21.97 -3.01
CA SER A 235 -23.85 22.79 -2.05
C SER A 235 -23.55 22.34 -0.61
N ASP A 236 -23.65 23.26 0.36
CA ASP A 236 -23.39 22.95 1.78
C ASP A 236 -24.14 21.70 2.24
N ARG A 237 -25.37 21.53 1.77
CA ARG A 237 -26.20 20.36 2.07
C ARG A 237 -25.66 19.07 1.45
N ALA A 238 -25.11 19.13 0.24
CA ALA A 238 -24.49 17.95 -0.37
C ALA A 238 -23.18 17.60 0.35
N VAL A 239 -22.43 18.60 0.79
CA VAL A 239 -21.22 18.40 1.62
C VAL A 239 -21.58 17.74 2.96
N GLU A 240 -22.65 18.20 3.63
CA GLU A 240 -23.13 17.56 4.87
C GLU A 240 -23.52 16.10 4.65
N GLU A 241 -24.26 15.79 3.56
CA GLU A 241 -24.65 14.43 3.21
C GLU A 241 -23.45 13.54 2.88
N LEU A 242 -22.48 14.06 2.10
CA LEU A 242 -21.24 13.34 1.76
C LEU A 242 -20.32 13.16 2.98
N THR A 243 -20.26 14.14 3.87
CA THR A 243 -19.49 14.02 5.13
C THR A 243 -20.07 12.92 6.02
N MET A 244 -21.40 12.76 6.04
CA MET A 244 -22.05 11.73 6.85
C MET A 244 -21.69 10.31 6.35
N ILE A 245 -21.82 10.06 5.04
CA ILE A 245 -21.47 8.76 4.48
C ILE A 245 -19.95 8.49 4.60
N ARG A 246 -19.09 9.50 4.34
CA ARG A 246 -17.63 9.38 4.55
C ARG A 246 -17.31 8.94 5.97
N THR A 247 -17.90 9.58 6.98
CA THR A 247 -17.64 9.25 8.39
C THR A 247 -18.09 7.82 8.73
N ALA A 248 -19.17 7.34 8.12
CA ALA A 248 -19.60 5.96 8.28
C ALA A 248 -18.59 4.98 7.63
N VAL A 249 -18.07 5.31 6.44
CA VAL A 249 -17.07 4.52 5.75
C VAL A 249 -15.72 4.54 6.50
N GLU A 250 -15.34 5.65 7.11
CA GLU A 250 -14.16 5.71 8.01
C GLU A 250 -14.31 4.75 9.20
N GLU A 251 -15.50 4.68 9.80
CA GLU A 251 -15.75 3.76 10.92
C GLU A 251 -15.66 2.30 10.48
N ILE A 252 -16.32 1.92 9.37
CA ILE A 252 -16.30 0.53 8.89
C ILE A 252 -14.89 0.10 8.48
N LEU A 253 -14.13 0.97 7.81
CA LEU A 253 -12.74 0.69 7.42
C LEU A 253 -11.83 0.53 8.65
N ASN A 254 -12.00 1.37 9.67
CA ASN A 254 -11.28 1.21 10.93
C ASN A 254 -11.62 -0.10 11.63
N MET A 255 -12.89 -0.53 11.58
CA MET A 255 -13.31 -1.82 12.12
C MET A 255 -12.72 -2.97 11.33
N ALA A 256 -12.77 -2.94 9.99
CA ALA A 256 -12.22 -3.97 9.12
C ALA A 256 -10.71 -4.16 9.33
N VAL A 257 -9.94 -3.07 9.31
CA VAL A 257 -8.49 -3.12 9.57
C VAL A 257 -8.19 -3.67 10.96
N ARG A 258 -8.91 -3.23 11.98
CA ARG A 258 -8.71 -3.74 13.34
C ARG A 258 -9.10 -5.22 13.46
N THR A 259 -10.20 -5.63 12.84
CA THR A 259 -10.63 -7.04 12.80
C THR A 259 -9.57 -7.90 12.13
N PHE A 260 -9.02 -7.46 10.99
CA PHE A 260 -7.91 -8.13 10.32
C PHE A 260 -6.66 -8.26 11.20
N GLN A 261 -6.31 -7.23 11.97
CA GLN A 261 -5.15 -7.24 12.85
C GLN A 261 -5.30 -8.13 14.08
N THR A 262 -6.52 -8.23 14.63
CA THR A 262 -6.77 -8.84 15.94
C THR A 262 -7.61 -10.13 15.87
N GLU A 263 -8.22 -10.44 14.72
CA GLU A 263 -9.16 -11.53 14.50
C GLU A 263 -10.32 -11.53 15.53
N ASP A 264 -10.75 -10.31 15.95
CA ASP A 264 -11.85 -10.14 16.90
C ASP A 264 -13.20 -10.37 16.22
N LEU A 265 -13.79 -11.56 16.44
CA LEU A 265 -15.07 -11.98 15.87
C LEU A 265 -16.25 -11.11 16.34
N LYS A 266 -16.18 -10.52 17.56
CA LYS A 266 -17.22 -9.60 18.03
C LYS A 266 -17.19 -8.27 17.26
N LEU A 267 -16.02 -7.83 16.87
CA LEU A 267 -15.84 -6.66 16.04
C LEU A 267 -16.26 -6.96 14.60
N ALA A 268 -15.88 -8.12 14.06
CA ALA A 268 -16.28 -8.61 12.75
C ALA A 268 -17.80 -8.61 12.57
N ALA A 269 -18.54 -9.15 13.54
CA ALA A 269 -20.00 -9.22 13.51
C ALA A 269 -20.73 -7.86 13.48
N ARG A 270 -20.02 -6.75 13.70
CA ARG A 270 -20.56 -5.39 13.66
C ARG A 270 -20.30 -4.68 12.32
N ILE A 271 -19.49 -5.26 11.45
CA ILE A 271 -19.15 -4.68 10.16
C ILE A 271 -20.36 -4.72 9.22
N GLU A 272 -20.99 -5.88 9.03
CA GLU A 272 -22.15 -6.07 8.17
C GLU A 272 -23.36 -5.17 8.54
N PRO A 273 -23.74 -5.02 9.84
CA PRO A 273 -24.76 -4.04 10.21
C PRO A 273 -24.46 -2.60 9.82
N LEU A 274 -23.19 -2.18 9.81
CA LEU A 274 -22.80 -0.84 9.38
C LEU A 274 -22.78 -0.71 7.87
N GLU A 275 -22.37 -1.77 7.14
CA GLU A 275 -22.44 -1.83 5.68
C GLU A 275 -23.90 -1.63 5.19
N GLU A 276 -24.89 -2.35 5.78
CA GLU A 276 -26.30 -2.18 5.42
C GLU A 276 -26.77 -0.73 5.60
N VAL A 277 -26.29 -0.04 6.63
CA VAL A 277 -26.61 1.37 6.86
C VAL A 277 -25.94 2.28 5.81
N ILE A 278 -24.71 2.00 5.41
CA ILE A 278 -24.00 2.75 4.36
C ILE A 278 -24.72 2.58 3.02
N ASP A 279 -25.18 1.40 2.67
CA ASP A 279 -26.02 1.15 1.51
C ASP A 279 -27.29 2.00 1.54
N GLY A 280 -27.94 2.04 2.69
CA GLY A 280 -29.11 2.90 2.90
C GLY A 280 -28.81 4.39 2.71
N LEU A 281 -27.68 4.88 3.23
CA LEU A 281 -27.23 6.26 3.05
C LEU A 281 -26.91 6.57 1.58
N HIS A 282 -26.21 5.69 0.89
CA HIS A 282 -25.90 5.81 -0.54
C HIS A 282 -27.18 6.01 -1.36
N MET A 283 -28.18 5.15 -1.16
CA MET A 283 -29.47 5.26 -1.85
C MET A 283 -30.22 6.55 -1.51
N GLU A 284 -30.24 6.94 -0.24
CA GLU A 284 -30.95 8.15 0.19
C GLU A 284 -30.29 9.42 -0.37
N ILE A 285 -28.96 9.51 -0.35
CA ILE A 285 -28.21 10.65 -0.91
C ILE A 285 -28.47 10.79 -2.41
N LYS A 286 -28.41 9.69 -3.17
CA LYS A 286 -28.75 9.68 -4.61
C LYS A 286 -30.18 10.15 -4.88
N GLN A 287 -31.17 9.69 -4.12
CA GLN A 287 -32.55 10.15 -4.27
C GLN A 287 -32.73 11.64 -3.97
N ARG A 288 -32.10 12.13 -2.90
CA ARG A 288 -32.11 13.55 -2.54
C ARG A 288 -31.45 14.40 -3.63
N HIS A 289 -30.38 13.89 -4.25
CA HIS A 289 -29.70 14.56 -5.36
C HIS A 289 -30.58 14.63 -6.60
N ILE A 290 -31.25 13.55 -7.00
CA ILE A 290 -32.21 13.55 -8.12
C ILE A 290 -33.33 14.60 -7.89
N LYS A 291 -33.82 14.74 -6.66
CA LYS A 291 -34.79 15.78 -6.31
C LYS A 291 -34.23 17.21 -6.48
N ARG A 292 -32.93 17.40 -6.18
CA ARG A 292 -32.24 18.70 -6.42
C ARG A 292 -32.06 18.99 -7.90
N LEU A 293 -31.69 17.98 -8.72
CA LEU A 293 -31.61 18.10 -10.18
C LEU A 293 -32.95 18.50 -10.80
N ARG A 294 -34.02 17.78 -10.47
CA ARG A 294 -35.40 18.12 -10.96
C ARG A 294 -35.85 19.52 -10.62
N LYS A 295 -35.39 20.10 -9.52
CA LYS A 295 -35.69 21.48 -9.08
C LYS A 295 -34.71 22.52 -9.66
N GLY A 296 -33.82 22.16 -10.56
CA GLY A 296 -32.79 23.04 -11.15
C GLY A 296 -31.80 23.61 -10.12
N LYS A 297 -31.61 22.94 -8.98
CA LYS A 297 -30.71 23.37 -7.88
C LYS A 297 -29.33 22.77 -7.95
N CYS A 298 -29.02 21.96 -8.97
CA CYS A 298 -27.76 21.30 -9.20
C CYS A 298 -27.54 21.14 -10.69
N THR A 299 -26.28 21.12 -11.13
CA THR A 299 -25.91 20.83 -12.51
C THR A 299 -25.82 19.31 -12.74
N ILE A 300 -25.93 18.89 -13.99
CA ILE A 300 -25.82 17.48 -14.37
C ILE A 300 -24.40 16.97 -14.06
N ASP A 301 -23.36 17.75 -14.31
CA ASP A 301 -21.96 17.38 -14.04
C ASP A 301 -21.73 17.07 -12.56
N LEU A 302 -22.18 17.96 -11.66
CA LEU A 302 -22.13 17.70 -10.21
C LEU A 302 -22.98 16.49 -9.80
N GLY A 303 -23.95 16.11 -10.65
CA GLY A 303 -24.74 14.91 -10.45
C GLY A 303 -23.96 13.64 -10.66
N PHE A 304 -23.11 13.60 -11.69
CA PHE A 304 -22.22 12.49 -11.95
C PHE A 304 -21.13 12.41 -10.86
N ASP A 305 -20.47 13.54 -10.57
CA ASP A 305 -19.42 13.61 -9.54
C ASP A 305 -19.93 13.07 -8.17
N LEU A 306 -21.16 13.45 -7.76
CA LEU A 306 -21.77 12.96 -6.52
C LEU A 306 -22.13 11.47 -6.60
N ALA A 307 -22.64 11.01 -7.75
CA ALA A 307 -23.00 9.60 -7.93
C ALA A 307 -21.78 8.70 -7.90
N ASP A 308 -20.67 9.12 -8.48
CA ASP A 308 -19.40 8.41 -8.47
C ASP A 308 -18.85 8.32 -7.04
N LEU A 309 -18.76 9.45 -6.31
CA LEU A 309 -18.34 9.45 -4.90
C LEU A 309 -19.18 8.51 -4.04
N CYS A 310 -20.51 8.55 -4.18
CA CYS A 310 -21.40 7.68 -3.41
C CYS A 310 -21.19 6.19 -3.76
N THR A 311 -20.88 5.90 -5.03
CA THR A 311 -20.61 4.53 -5.46
C THR A 311 -19.28 4.04 -4.91
N ASP A 312 -18.23 4.85 -4.95
CA ASP A 312 -16.93 4.47 -4.39
C ASP A 312 -17.01 4.29 -2.87
N PHE A 313 -17.76 5.12 -2.14
CA PHE A 313 -18.00 4.92 -0.71
C PHE A 313 -18.71 3.59 -0.40
N GLU A 314 -19.73 3.23 -1.17
CA GLU A 314 -20.45 1.96 -1.03
C GLU A 314 -19.52 0.78 -1.33
N ARG A 315 -18.72 0.85 -2.40
CA ARG A 315 -17.77 -0.21 -2.75
C ARG A 315 -16.70 -0.43 -1.68
N ILE A 316 -16.21 0.64 -1.08
CA ILE A 316 -15.27 0.53 0.06
C ILE A 316 -15.93 -0.20 1.23
N ALA A 317 -17.19 0.10 1.53
CA ALA A 317 -17.92 -0.60 2.58
C ALA A 317 -18.14 -2.09 2.26
N ASP A 318 -18.49 -2.43 1.01
CA ASP A 318 -18.59 -3.81 0.51
C ASP A 318 -17.29 -4.59 0.76
N HIS A 319 -16.12 -4.02 0.41
CA HIS A 319 -14.83 -4.66 0.63
C HIS A 319 -14.47 -4.78 2.11
N CYS A 320 -14.86 -3.81 2.95
CA CYS A 320 -14.71 -3.93 4.39
C CYS A 320 -15.57 -5.07 4.97
N SER A 321 -16.78 -5.27 4.46
CA SER A 321 -17.65 -6.40 4.81
C SER A 321 -17.01 -7.72 4.42
N ASN A 322 -16.42 -7.85 3.21
CA ASN A 322 -15.72 -9.05 2.78
C ASN A 322 -14.59 -9.44 3.75
N VAL A 323 -13.81 -8.46 4.24
CA VAL A 323 -12.76 -8.72 5.26
C VAL A 323 -13.38 -9.26 6.56
N GLY A 324 -14.47 -8.67 7.03
CA GLY A 324 -15.19 -9.12 8.23
C GLY A 324 -15.71 -10.56 8.10
N VAL A 325 -16.35 -10.85 6.99
CA VAL A 325 -16.91 -12.19 6.67
C VAL A 325 -15.80 -13.22 6.53
N CYS A 326 -14.72 -12.92 5.80
CA CYS A 326 -13.59 -13.83 5.64
C CYS A 326 -13.03 -14.30 7.00
N ILE A 327 -12.85 -13.38 7.96
CA ILE A 327 -12.30 -13.72 9.27
C ILE A 327 -13.28 -14.59 10.07
N GLN A 328 -14.59 -14.36 9.98
CA GLN A 328 -15.60 -15.18 10.64
C GLN A 328 -15.62 -16.60 10.06
N GLU A 329 -15.66 -16.75 8.75
CA GLU A 329 -15.70 -18.06 8.06
C GLU A 329 -14.47 -18.90 8.31
N VAL A 330 -13.30 -18.32 8.15
CA VAL A 330 -12.04 -19.04 8.38
C VAL A 330 -11.94 -19.48 9.85
N SER A 331 -12.49 -18.70 10.79
CA SER A 331 -12.55 -19.05 12.22
C SER A 331 -13.50 -20.20 12.53
N GLU A 332 -14.60 -20.33 11.79
CA GLU A 332 -15.59 -21.43 11.97
C GLU A 332 -15.20 -22.71 11.23
N GLY A 333 -14.11 -22.70 10.45
CA GLY A 333 -13.62 -23.84 9.68
C GLY A 333 -14.47 -24.15 8.44
N GLY A 334 -15.32 -23.21 8.03
CA GLY A 334 -16.11 -23.24 6.81
C GLY A 334 -15.47 -22.45 5.67
N PHE A 335 -15.67 -22.90 4.43
CA PHE A 335 -15.19 -22.20 3.24
C PHE A 335 -16.34 -21.72 2.34
N ASP A 336 -17.55 -21.52 2.87
CA ASP A 336 -18.71 -21.15 2.05
C ASP A 336 -19.31 -19.79 2.49
N THR A 337 -18.70 -18.72 1.98
CA THR A 337 -19.06 -17.31 2.19
C THR A 337 -20.53 -17.02 1.91
N HIS A 338 -21.14 -17.79 1.00
CA HIS A 338 -22.52 -17.58 0.62
C HIS A 338 -23.51 -18.18 1.62
N GLU A 339 -23.17 -19.33 2.21
CA GLU A 339 -24.02 -19.99 3.20
C GLU A 339 -24.09 -19.16 4.49
N TYR A 340 -22.95 -18.58 4.91
CA TYR A 340 -22.88 -17.73 6.10
C TYR A 340 -23.66 -16.41 5.94
N LEU A 341 -23.49 -15.70 4.82
CA LEU A 341 -24.26 -14.48 4.52
C LEU A 341 -25.76 -14.76 4.39
N GLU A 342 -26.15 -15.91 3.82
CA GLU A 342 -27.55 -16.34 3.79
C GLU A 342 -28.07 -16.73 5.18
N MET A 343 -27.26 -17.34 6.04
CA MET A 343 -27.62 -17.62 7.44
C MET A 343 -27.80 -16.33 8.23
N LEU A 344 -26.86 -15.37 8.12
CA LEU A 344 -27.00 -14.05 8.75
C LEU A 344 -28.24 -13.30 8.27
N LYS A 345 -28.59 -13.41 6.98
CA LYS A 345 -29.79 -12.79 6.40
C LYS A 345 -31.09 -13.52 6.74
N LYS A 346 -31.05 -14.86 6.93
CA LYS A 346 -32.21 -15.67 7.33
C LYS A 346 -32.47 -15.69 8.83
N GLU A 347 -31.42 -15.77 9.62
CA GLU A 347 -31.48 -15.60 11.07
C GLU A 347 -31.27 -14.11 11.43
N LYS A 348 -32.25 -13.25 11.08
CA LYS A 348 -32.27 -11.86 11.59
C LYS A 348 -32.26 -11.88 13.11
N ASN A 349 -31.06 -12.04 13.65
CA ASN A 349 -30.81 -12.07 15.08
C ASN A 349 -31.18 -10.69 15.64
N ALA A 350 -31.89 -10.65 16.75
CA ALA A 350 -32.26 -9.41 17.44
C ALA A 350 -31.04 -8.50 17.70
N GLN A 351 -29.86 -9.06 17.78
CA GLN A 351 -28.60 -8.34 17.94
C GLN A 351 -28.19 -7.60 16.67
N PHE A 352 -28.32 -8.19 15.48
CA PHE A 352 -28.05 -7.56 14.19
C PHE A 352 -28.96 -6.35 13.98
N GLU A 353 -30.27 -6.53 14.14
CA GLU A 353 -31.25 -5.44 13.99
C GLU A 353 -31.03 -4.31 15.02
N ALA A 354 -30.57 -4.63 16.22
CA ALA A 354 -30.23 -3.65 17.24
C ALA A 354 -29.01 -2.80 16.83
N GLU A 355 -27.96 -3.43 16.25
CA GLU A 355 -26.78 -2.71 15.75
C GLU A 355 -27.13 -1.88 14.49
N VAL A 356 -27.89 -2.39 13.54
CA VAL A 356 -28.41 -1.62 12.39
C VAL A 356 -29.16 -0.38 12.89
N SER A 357 -30.14 -0.55 13.80
CA SER A 357 -30.92 0.56 14.36
C SER A 357 -30.04 1.56 15.12
N ARG A 358 -28.93 1.13 15.71
CA ARG A 358 -27.95 1.98 16.37
C ARG A 358 -27.21 2.84 15.36
N TYR A 359 -26.71 2.22 14.26
CA TYR A 359 -25.99 2.92 13.21
C TYR A 359 -26.91 3.84 12.40
N GLU A 360 -28.16 3.45 12.09
CA GLU A 360 -29.16 4.33 11.45
C GLU A 360 -29.42 5.61 12.28
N ARG A 361 -29.44 5.51 13.60
CA ARG A 361 -29.56 6.68 14.48
C ARG A 361 -28.31 7.55 14.46
N LYS A 362 -27.13 6.90 14.45
CA LYS A 362 -25.84 7.60 14.46
C LYS A 362 -25.57 8.36 13.16
N TYR A 363 -25.89 7.75 12.02
CA TYR A 363 -25.61 8.28 10.69
C TYR A 363 -26.85 8.82 9.97
N ARG A 364 -27.79 9.34 10.72
CA ARG A 364 -29.01 9.89 10.17
C ARG A 364 -28.75 11.18 9.40
N LEU A 365 -29.14 11.22 8.11
CA LEU A 365 -29.04 12.42 7.29
C LEU A 365 -29.93 13.56 7.81
N PRO A 366 -29.47 14.82 7.73
CA PRO A 366 -30.26 15.99 8.16
C PRO A 366 -31.65 16.06 7.49
N ARG A 367 -32.70 16.23 8.26
CA ARG A 367 -34.05 16.40 7.72
C ARG A 367 -34.29 17.88 7.31
N LYS A 368 -35.06 18.09 6.24
CA LYS A 368 -35.50 19.40 5.84
C LYS A 368 -36.54 19.91 6.86
N LYS A 369 -36.41 21.15 7.35
CA LYS A 369 -37.41 21.79 8.22
C LYS A 369 -38.77 22.04 7.53
N ASP A 370 -38.86 21.87 6.22
CA ASP A 370 -40.04 22.23 5.42
C ASP A 370 -40.71 21.05 4.69
N ALA A 371 -40.78 19.87 5.27
CA ALA A 371 -41.33 18.67 4.62
C ALA A 371 -42.32 17.96 5.57
N GLU A 372 -43.35 18.63 6.04
CA GLU A 372 -44.44 17.96 6.78
C GLU A 372 -45.44 17.19 5.88
N ASP A 373 -45.39 17.35 4.54
CA ASP A 373 -46.45 16.84 3.66
C ASP A 373 -46.09 15.67 2.70
N GLU A 374 -44.88 15.07 2.73
CA GLU A 374 -44.53 14.00 1.78
C GLU A 374 -44.11 12.65 2.43
N VAL A 375 -44.36 12.43 3.70
CA VAL A 375 -43.76 11.31 4.46
C VAL A 375 -44.52 9.99 4.29
N SER A 376 -45.72 9.95 3.73
CA SER A 376 -46.53 8.72 3.70
C SER A 376 -46.32 7.78 2.51
N GLU A 377 -45.73 8.24 1.40
CA GLU A 377 -45.60 7.37 0.20
C GLU A 377 -44.21 6.73 0.02
N ILE A 378 -43.18 7.21 0.75
CA ILE A 378 -41.76 6.77 0.52
C ILE A 378 -41.37 5.56 1.36
N GLY A 379 -42.10 5.30 2.44
CA GLY A 379 -41.76 4.16 3.35
C GLY A 379 -41.93 2.79 2.73
N ASP A 380 -42.95 2.60 1.90
CA ASP A 380 -43.28 1.32 1.29
C ASP A 380 -42.46 1.04 0.01
N GLU A 381 -42.12 2.08 -0.76
CA GLU A 381 -41.30 1.94 -1.98
C GLU A 381 -39.84 1.63 -1.67
N ASN A 382 -39.26 2.16 -0.60
CA ASN A 382 -37.90 1.88 -0.14
C ASN A 382 -37.75 0.41 0.35
N LYS A 383 -38.75 -0.12 1.05
CA LYS A 383 -38.74 -1.49 1.51
C LYS A 383 -38.84 -2.49 0.34
N TYR A 384 -39.59 -2.14 -0.69
CA TYR A 384 -39.74 -2.94 -1.91
C TYR A 384 -38.45 -2.91 -2.78
N GLN A 385 -37.80 -1.76 -2.90
CA GLN A 385 -36.55 -1.61 -3.66
C GLN A 385 -35.38 -2.31 -2.95
N ARG A 386 -35.28 -2.25 -1.61
CA ARG A 386 -34.26 -2.99 -0.82
C ARG A 386 -34.39 -4.50 -1.01
N SER A 387 -35.61 -5.05 -1.00
CA SER A 387 -35.85 -6.49 -1.21
C SER A 387 -35.49 -6.94 -2.64
N LYS A 388 -35.75 -6.10 -3.63
CA LYS A 388 -35.47 -6.41 -5.04
C LYS A 388 -33.99 -6.35 -5.39
N GLN A 389 -33.28 -5.37 -4.83
CA GLN A 389 -31.84 -5.19 -5.04
C GLN A 389 -31.01 -6.24 -4.29
N SER A 390 -31.46 -6.66 -3.11
CA SER A 390 -30.87 -7.80 -2.38
C SER A 390 -30.98 -9.10 -3.17
N GLN A 391 -32.12 -9.32 -3.85
CA GLN A 391 -32.32 -10.47 -4.73
C GLN A 391 -31.48 -10.39 -6.01
N GLU A 392 -31.37 -9.21 -6.61
CA GLU A 392 -30.60 -8.99 -7.84
C GLU A 392 -29.07 -9.09 -7.61
N LYS A 393 -28.57 -8.57 -6.47
CA LYS A 393 -27.16 -8.77 -6.04
C LYS A 393 -26.85 -10.27 -5.82
N THR A 394 -27.76 -11.03 -5.23
CA THR A 394 -27.62 -12.47 -5.03
C THR A 394 -27.55 -13.22 -6.36
N ASP A 395 -28.41 -12.88 -7.32
CA ASP A 395 -28.47 -13.50 -8.63
C ASP A 395 -27.23 -13.21 -9.50
N ILE A 396 -26.69 -12.00 -9.44
CA ILE A 396 -25.47 -11.60 -10.16
C ILE A 396 -24.23 -12.34 -9.58
N ARG A 397 -24.11 -12.39 -8.24
CA ARG A 397 -23.04 -13.13 -7.57
C ARG A 397 -23.10 -14.62 -7.90
N THR A 398 -24.27 -15.24 -7.80
CA THR A 398 -24.47 -16.67 -8.13
C THR A 398 -24.16 -16.99 -9.60
N SER A 399 -24.51 -16.10 -10.53
CA SER A 399 -24.22 -16.26 -11.97
C SER A 399 -22.71 -16.15 -12.29
N SER A 400 -21.96 -15.28 -11.62
CA SER A 400 -20.51 -15.14 -11.82
C SER A 400 -19.74 -16.37 -11.34
N TYR A 401 -20.09 -16.93 -10.18
CA TYR A 401 -19.43 -18.12 -9.63
C TYR A 401 -19.77 -19.41 -10.39
N ALA A 402 -21.02 -19.59 -10.83
CA ALA A 402 -21.39 -20.71 -11.70
C ALA A 402 -20.61 -20.71 -13.04
N LYS A 403 -20.14 -19.55 -13.47
CA LYS A 403 -19.27 -19.43 -14.66
C LYS A 403 -17.83 -19.87 -14.36
N ILE A 404 -17.31 -19.59 -13.18
CA ILE A 404 -15.95 -19.96 -12.74
C ILE A 404 -15.85 -21.47 -12.52
N GLU A 405 -16.86 -22.10 -11.88
CA GLU A 405 -16.87 -23.55 -11.69
C GLU A 405 -16.93 -24.34 -13.01
N LYS A 406 -17.68 -23.86 -14.00
CA LYS A 406 -17.72 -24.49 -15.33
C LYS A 406 -16.41 -24.39 -16.11
N THR A 407 -15.58 -23.37 -15.81
CA THR A 407 -14.26 -23.19 -16.43
C THR A 407 -13.19 -24.06 -15.75
N ALA A 408 -13.33 -24.32 -14.45
CA ALA A 408 -12.41 -25.17 -13.68
C ALA A 408 -12.64 -26.69 -13.90
N ALA A 409 -13.82 -27.10 -14.35
CA ALA A 409 -14.21 -28.50 -14.53
C ALA A 409 -13.90 -29.08 -15.92
N GLN A 410 -13.22 -28.36 -16.82
CA GLN A 410 -12.81 -28.94 -18.12
C GLN A 410 -11.46 -29.64 -18.00
N PRO A 411 -11.38 -30.96 -18.19
CA PRO A 411 -10.11 -31.68 -18.19
C PRO A 411 -9.27 -31.25 -19.40
N LYS A 412 -8.02 -30.85 -19.15
CA LYS A 412 -7.04 -30.65 -20.22
C LYS A 412 -6.85 -31.96 -21.00
N LYS A 413 -7.19 -31.92 -22.25
CA LYS A 413 -6.74 -32.88 -23.27
C LYS A 413 -5.39 -32.44 -23.79
#